data_ec6d2eb5ad8171c0cea08f7ba9750720
#
_entry.id   ec6d2eb5ad8171c0cea08f7ba9750720
#
_cell.length_a   1.000
_cell.length_b   1.000
_cell.length_c   1.000
_cell.angle_alpha   90.00
_cell.angle_beta   90.00
_cell.angle_gamma   90.00
#
_symmetry.space_group_name_H-M   'P 1'
#
loop_
_entity.id
_entity.type
_entity.pdbx_description
1 polymer ?
#
loop_
_entity_poly.entity_id
_entity_poly.type
_entity_poly.pdbx_seq_one_letter_code
_entity_poly.pdbx_strand_id
1 'polypeptide(L)'
;MKNQWKGFTLLGIACLLLFGCGDTNLFKSVADDKSSDAKISAALEDINRGNYAAAIAALEQMDPNDPQVKKYLASAYIGATGFDTLKLIETAGNQADGTTNFSDGGIFTTVNDLLNLGNGTAEENKALLTKNIETAAKALELLAPSTSDIASLSEEAQFQAGLYAAVQTIYITEFILEGQDPATLNETQITTRVNTNFAANS
;
A
#
# COMPACT_ATOMS: atom_id res chain seq x y z
N MET A 1 -21.33 -60.93 -11.66
CA MET A 1 -19.99 -60.37 -11.44
C MET A 1 -19.68 -59.14 -12.29
N LYS A 2 -20.67 -58.29 -12.67
CA LYS A 2 -20.44 -57.11 -13.56
C LYS A 2 -20.45 -55.74 -12.84
N ASN A 3 -20.74 -55.67 -11.55
CA ASN A 3 -20.94 -54.37 -10.85
C ASN A 3 -19.81 -53.98 -9.88
N GLN A 4 -18.82 -54.85 -9.66
CA GLN A 4 -17.72 -54.52 -8.75
C GLN A 4 -16.64 -53.63 -9.38
N TRP A 5 -16.52 -53.56 -10.68
CA TRP A 5 -15.49 -52.78 -11.37
C TRP A 5 -15.83 -51.28 -11.45
N LYS A 6 -17.11 -50.92 -11.35
CA LYS A 6 -17.52 -49.51 -11.35
C LYS A 6 -17.16 -48.79 -10.04
N GLY A 7 -17.09 -49.52 -8.91
CA GLY A 7 -16.70 -48.96 -7.62
C GLY A 7 -15.20 -48.61 -7.51
N PHE A 8 -14.35 -49.42 -8.14
CA PHE A 8 -12.89 -49.19 -8.10
C PHE A 8 -12.46 -48.00 -8.95
N THR A 9 -13.15 -47.74 -10.08
CA THR A 9 -12.84 -46.59 -10.93
C THR A 9 -13.26 -45.27 -10.29
N LEU A 10 -14.38 -45.25 -9.56
CA LEU A 10 -14.84 -44.06 -8.85
C LEU A 10 -13.97 -43.72 -7.63
N LEU A 11 -13.46 -44.74 -6.91
CA LEU A 11 -12.61 -44.58 -5.76
C LEU A 11 -11.22 -44.06 -6.17
N GLY A 12 -10.71 -44.50 -7.33
CA GLY A 12 -9.42 -44.02 -7.88
C GLY A 12 -9.45 -42.54 -8.28
N ILE A 13 -10.56 -42.05 -8.83
CA ILE A 13 -10.74 -40.65 -9.22
C ILE A 13 -10.92 -39.76 -7.96
N ALA A 14 -11.62 -40.24 -6.93
CA ALA A 14 -11.77 -39.50 -5.68
C ALA A 14 -10.45 -39.33 -4.91
N CYS A 15 -9.57 -40.34 -4.96
CA CYS A 15 -8.22 -40.23 -4.34
C CYS A 15 -7.33 -39.21 -5.07
N LEU A 16 -7.43 -39.07 -6.39
CA LEU A 16 -6.68 -38.09 -7.16
C LEU A 16 -7.09 -36.63 -6.85
N LEU A 17 -8.30 -36.39 -6.42
CA LEU A 17 -8.78 -35.07 -6.05
C LEU A 17 -8.38 -34.66 -4.62
N LEU A 18 -8.01 -35.60 -3.75
CA LEU A 18 -7.60 -35.33 -2.37
C LEU A 18 -6.11 -35.01 -2.22
N PHE A 19 -5.28 -35.30 -3.20
CA PHE A 19 -3.85 -34.94 -3.21
C PHE A 19 -3.57 -33.55 -3.83
N GLY A 20 -4.59 -32.82 -4.25
CA GLY A 20 -4.46 -31.49 -4.88
C GLY A 20 -4.28 -30.31 -3.91
N CYS A 21 -4.28 -30.54 -2.61
CA CYS A 21 -4.13 -29.47 -1.58
C CYS A 21 -2.80 -29.57 -0.81
N GLY A 22 -1.71 -29.85 -1.47
CA GLY A 22 -0.39 -29.75 -0.90
C GLY A 22 0.48 -28.89 -1.80
N ASP A 23 1.45 -28.19 -1.24
CA ASP A 23 2.42 -27.24 -1.85
C ASP A 23 3.18 -27.77 -3.10
N THR A 24 2.83 -28.91 -3.63
CA THR A 24 3.36 -29.48 -4.87
C THR A 24 2.42 -29.17 -6.03
N ASN A 25 2.48 -27.94 -6.52
CA ASN A 25 1.91 -27.62 -7.83
C ASN A 25 2.69 -28.43 -8.90
N LEU A 26 2.06 -29.52 -9.40
CA LEU A 26 2.64 -30.39 -10.45
C LEU A 26 3.01 -29.61 -11.73
N PHE A 27 2.48 -28.41 -11.90
CA PHE A 27 2.79 -27.52 -13.02
C PHE A 27 3.93 -26.54 -12.71
N LYS A 28 4.47 -26.51 -11.48
CA LYS A 28 5.55 -25.60 -11.10
C LYS A 28 6.84 -25.89 -11.89
N SER A 29 7.06 -27.13 -12.32
CA SER A 29 8.21 -27.52 -13.16
C SER A 29 8.05 -27.17 -14.63
N VAL A 30 6.84 -26.78 -15.07
CA VAL A 30 6.51 -26.40 -16.46
C VAL A 30 6.20 -24.91 -16.56
N ALA A 31 5.95 -24.26 -15.42
CA ALA A 31 5.81 -22.81 -15.37
C ALA A 31 7.17 -22.16 -15.65
N ASP A 32 7.21 -21.27 -16.64
CA ASP A 32 8.40 -20.45 -16.88
C ASP A 32 8.51 -19.40 -15.75
N ASP A 33 9.19 -19.78 -14.65
CA ASP A 33 9.44 -18.91 -13.49
C ASP A 33 10.22 -17.63 -13.88
N LYS A 34 10.69 -17.54 -15.12
CA LYS A 34 11.42 -16.40 -15.67
C LYS A 34 10.52 -15.45 -16.48
N SER A 35 9.27 -15.83 -16.75
CA SER A 35 8.34 -14.96 -17.46
C SER A 35 8.06 -13.70 -16.64
N SER A 36 7.75 -12.59 -17.33
CA SER A 36 7.34 -11.34 -16.67
C SER A 36 6.16 -11.57 -15.73
N ASP A 37 5.15 -12.32 -16.17
CA ASP A 37 3.94 -12.60 -15.41
C ASP A 37 4.24 -13.42 -14.14
N ALA A 38 5.16 -14.38 -14.21
CA ALA A 38 5.57 -15.16 -13.04
C ALA A 38 6.28 -14.28 -11.99
N LYS A 39 7.15 -13.36 -12.44
CA LYS A 39 7.83 -12.40 -11.56
C LYS A 39 6.86 -11.40 -10.93
N ILE A 40 5.91 -10.89 -11.71
CA ILE A 40 4.84 -10.00 -11.20
C ILE A 40 4.01 -10.75 -10.14
N SER A 41 3.64 -12.01 -10.41
CA SER A 41 2.86 -12.82 -9.47
C SER A 41 3.64 -13.07 -8.16
N ALA A 42 4.94 -13.33 -8.24
CA ALA A 42 5.79 -13.50 -7.06
C ALA A 42 5.90 -12.20 -6.25
N ALA A 43 6.09 -11.07 -6.92
CA ALA A 43 6.13 -9.75 -6.26
C ALA A 43 4.78 -9.40 -5.61
N LEU A 44 3.66 -9.76 -6.24
CA LEU A 44 2.32 -9.58 -5.66
C LEU A 44 2.13 -10.44 -4.40
N GLU A 45 2.65 -11.66 -4.39
CA GLU A 45 2.65 -12.51 -3.19
C GLU A 45 3.47 -11.88 -2.05
N ASP A 46 4.64 -11.30 -2.37
CA ASP A 46 5.44 -10.57 -1.40
C ASP A 46 4.71 -9.34 -0.84
N ILE A 47 4.01 -8.57 -1.69
CA ILE A 47 3.15 -7.44 -1.25
C ILE A 47 2.07 -7.95 -0.27
N ASN A 48 1.37 -9.03 -0.62
CA ASN A 48 0.30 -9.59 0.20
C ASN A 48 0.80 -10.14 1.55
N ARG A 49 2.07 -10.54 1.63
CA ARG A 49 2.74 -10.98 2.87
C ARG A 49 3.36 -9.83 3.66
N GLY A 50 3.32 -8.61 3.16
CA GLY A 50 3.98 -7.45 3.76
C GLY A 50 5.49 -7.39 3.51
N ASN A 51 6.04 -8.22 2.63
CA ASN A 51 7.46 -8.24 2.25
C ASN A 51 7.77 -7.16 1.21
N TYR A 52 7.37 -5.92 1.48
CA TYR A 52 7.43 -4.81 0.52
C TYR A 52 8.83 -4.58 -0.06
N ALA A 53 9.88 -4.72 0.76
CA ALA A 53 11.25 -4.53 0.30
C ALA A 53 11.66 -5.55 -0.78
N ALA A 54 11.25 -6.82 -0.65
CA ALA A 54 11.49 -7.85 -1.65
C ALA A 54 10.70 -7.59 -2.93
N ALA A 55 9.42 -7.21 -2.80
CA ALA A 55 8.57 -6.84 -3.93
C ALA A 55 9.14 -5.65 -4.71
N ILE A 56 9.56 -4.58 -4.03
CA ILE A 56 10.19 -3.41 -4.65
C ILE A 56 11.44 -3.84 -5.43
N ALA A 57 12.36 -4.57 -4.79
CA ALA A 57 13.60 -5.01 -5.42
C ALA A 57 13.37 -5.89 -6.66
N ALA A 58 12.32 -6.72 -6.66
CA ALA A 58 11.94 -7.55 -7.80
C ALA A 58 11.34 -6.73 -8.94
N LEU A 59 10.42 -5.81 -8.63
CA LEU A 59 9.69 -4.99 -9.62
C LEU A 59 10.59 -3.93 -10.25
N GLU A 60 11.54 -3.33 -9.52
CA GLU A 60 12.51 -2.37 -10.05
C GLU A 60 13.46 -2.95 -11.11
N GLN A 61 13.60 -4.28 -11.15
CA GLN A 61 14.40 -4.98 -12.16
C GLN A 61 13.61 -5.30 -13.45
N MET A 62 12.33 -4.98 -13.49
CA MET A 62 11.44 -5.23 -14.62
C MET A 62 11.33 -4.01 -15.53
N ASP A 63 10.57 -4.14 -16.63
CA ASP A 63 10.33 -3.01 -17.53
C ASP A 63 9.60 -1.87 -16.80
N PRO A 64 10.22 -0.69 -16.62
CA PRO A 64 9.60 0.42 -15.91
C PRO A 64 8.42 1.04 -16.68
N ASN A 65 8.21 0.67 -17.95
CA ASN A 65 7.08 1.17 -18.76
C ASN A 65 5.87 0.22 -18.69
N ASP A 66 6.03 -0.99 -18.16
CA ASP A 66 4.91 -1.92 -18.00
C ASP A 66 3.89 -1.36 -16.99
N PRO A 67 2.62 -1.15 -17.39
CA PRO A 67 1.60 -0.60 -16.50
C PRO A 67 1.34 -1.45 -15.24
N GLN A 68 1.48 -2.77 -15.34
CA GLN A 68 1.31 -3.66 -14.19
C GLN A 68 2.47 -3.53 -13.22
N VAL A 69 3.70 -3.45 -13.73
CA VAL A 69 4.89 -3.20 -12.90
C VAL A 69 4.73 -1.87 -12.15
N LYS A 70 4.37 -0.79 -12.84
CA LYS A 70 4.13 0.52 -12.21
C LYS A 70 3.08 0.44 -11.09
N LYS A 71 1.94 -0.21 -11.37
CA LYS A 71 0.84 -0.37 -10.43
C LYS A 71 1.28 -1.10 -9.15
N TYR A 72 1.94 -2.24 -9.30
CA TYR A 72 2.35 -3.04 -8.13
C TYR A 72 3.55 -2.43 -7.40
N LEU A 73 4.48 -1.80 -8.13
CA LEU A 73 5.58 -1.07 -7.51
C LEU A 73 5.08 0.11 -6.69
N ALA A 74 4.11 0.87 -7.19
CA ALA A 74 3.46 1.94 -6.44
C ALA A 74 2.78 1.41 -5.17
N SER A 75 2.06 0.28 -5.27
CA SER A 75 1.44 -0.38 -4.11
C SER A 75 2.48 -0.84 -3.08
N ALA A 76 3.60 -1.40 -3.55
CA ALA A 76 4.69 -1.85 -2.68
C ALA A 76 5.37 -0.66 -1.95
N TYR A 77 5.56 0.47 -2.63
CA TYR A 77 6.08 1.68 -1.99
C TYR A 77 5.15 2.21 -0.89
N ILE A 78 3.83 2.28 -1.14
CA ILE A 78 2.88 2.70 -0.10
C ILE A 78 2.88 1.71 1.07
N GLY A 79 2.86 0.40 0.80
CA GLY A 79 2.96 -0.62 1.85
C GLY A 79 4.25 -0.49 2.68
N ALA A 80 5.38 -0.16 2.04
CA ALA A 80 6.67 0.03 2.70
C ALA A 80 6.71 1.24 3.64
N THR A 81 5.78 2.20 3.51
CA THR A 81 5.65 3.31 4.47
C THR A 81 5.05 2.86 5.81
N GLY A 82 4.49 1.65 5.87
CA GLY A 82 3.78 1.16 7.05
C GLY A 82 2.40 1.80 7.27
N PHE A 83 1.91 2.57 6.31
CA PHE A 83 0.60 3.23 6.39
C PHE A 83 -0.55 2.23 6.26
N ASP A 84 -1.49 2.26 7.21
CA ASP A 84 -2.67 1.40 7.18
C ASP A 84 -3.77 2.00 6.28
N THR A 85 -3.71 1.65 4.99
CA THR A 85 -4.67 2.11 3.99
C THR A 85 -6.08 1.57 4.23
N LEU A 86 -6.23 0.38 4.81
CA LEU A 86 -7.55 -0.19 5.12
C LEU A 86 -8.21 0.60 6.26
N LYS A 87 -7.44 0.93 7.28
CA LYS A 87 -7.93 1.76 8.39
C LYS A 87 -8.30 3.17 7.93
N LEU A 88 -7.57 3.74 6.96
CA LEU A 88 -7.94 5.01 6.35
C LEU A 88 -9.32 4.93 5.66
N ILE A 89 -9.54 3.89 4.85
CA ILE A 89 -10.81 3.68 4.13
C ILE A 89 -11.96 3.47 5.13
N GLU A 90 -11.75 2.67 6.16
CA GLU A 90 -12.72 2.45 7.24
C GLU A 90 -13.07 3.75 7.96
N THR A 91 -12.05 4.54 8.32
CA THR A 91 -12.24 5.84 8.98
C THR A 91 -13.03 6.80 8.09
N ALA A 92 -12.71 6.87 6.80
CA ALA A 92 -13.44 7.70 5.84
C ALA A 92 -14.89 7.22 5.65
N GLY A 93 -15.13 5.91 5.64
CA GLY A 93 -16.46 5.30 5.56
C GLY A 93 -17.31 5.64 6.79
N ASN A 94 -16.77 5.47 7.98
CA ASN A 94 -17.43 5.78 9.25
C ASN A 94 -17.79 7.26 9.38
N GLN A 95 -17.05 8.14 8.72
CA GLN A 95 -17.37 9.57 8.65
C GLN A 95 -18.52 9.88 7.73
N ALA A 96 -18.58 9.23 6.57
CA ALA A 96 -19.70 9.40 5.65
C ALA A 96 -21.04 9.01 6.31
N ASP A 97 -21.01 8.07 7.26
CA ASP A 97 -22.16 7.63 8.04
C ASP A 97 -22.44 8.52 9.30
N GLY A 98 -21.64 9.57 9.53
CA GLY A 98 -21.82 10.49 10.68
C GLY A 98 -21.50 9.86 12.05
N THR A 99 -20.83 8.72 12.07
CA THR A 99 -20.50 7.98 13.31
C THR A 99 -19.21 8.47 13.99
N THR A 100 -18.39 9.23 13.29
CA THR A 100 -17.13 9.79 13.82
C THR A 100 -17.17 11.32 13.76
N ASN A 101 -17.04 11.99 14.92
CA ASN A 101 -16.92 13.45 14.97
C ASN A 101 -15.44 13.86 14.89
N PHE A 102 -15.07 14.60 13.85
CA PHE A 102 -13.74 15.20 13.73
C PHE A 102 -13.48 16.32 14.75
N SER A 103 -14.51 16.80 15.45
CA SER A 103 -14.41 17.95 16.36
C SER A 103 -13.67 17.69 17.66
N ASP A 104 -13.44 16.43 18.05
CA ASP A 104 -12.92 16.07 19.38
C ASP A 104 -11.46 15.57 19.37
N GLY A 105 -10.64 16.04 18.42
CA GLY A 105 -9.24 15.57 18.31
C GLY A 105 -9.10 14.14 17.76
N GLY A 106 -10.21 13.46 17.47
CA GLY A 106 -10.24 12.07 17.01
C GLY A 106 -9.53 11.81 15.69
N ILE A 107 -9.36 12.82 14.83
CA ILE A 107 -8.55 12.69 13.61
C ILE A 107 -7.08 12.47 13.96
N PHE A 108 -6.54 13.20 14.93
CA PHE A 108 -5.11 13.18 15.24
C PHE A 108 -4.69 11.91 15.96
N THR A 109 -5.53 11.39 16.87
CA THR A 109 -5.32 10.04 17.42
C THR A 109 -5.37 8.99 16.31
N THR A 110 -6.29 9.14 15.36
CA THR A 110 -6.40 8.25 14.20
C THR A 110 -5.22 8.41 13.26
N VAL A 111 -4.72 9.63 13.02
CA VAL A 111 -3.54 9.89 12.17
C VAL A 111 -2.30 9.26 12.76
N ASN A 112 -2.02 9.43 14.05
CA ASN A 112 -0.89 8.77 14.71
C ASN A 112 -0.97 7.24 14.61
N ASP A 113 -2.17 6.68 14.77
CA ASP A 113 -2.41 5.25 14.59
C ASP A 113 -2.23 4.77 13.13
N LEU A 114 -2.58 5.63 12.15
CA LEU A 114 -2.42 5.35 10.73
C LEU A 114 -0.95 5.39 10.29
N LEU A 115 -0.16 6.30 10.90
CA LEU A 115 1.22 6.55 10.52
C LEU A 115 2.19 5.51 11.08
N ASN A 116 1.74 4.72 12.07
CA ASN A 116 2.58 3.76 12.78
C ASN A 116 3.93 4.37 13.23
N LEU A 117 3.89 5.64 13.63
CA LEU A 117 5.04 6.33 14.21
C LEU A 117 5.28 5.68 15.58
N GLY A 118 6.29 4.83 15.67
CA GLY A 118 6.64 4.14 16.90
C GLY A 118 7.00 5.09 18.04
N ASN A 119 7.45 4.54 19.18
CA ASN A 119 7.93 5.31 20.34
C ASN A 119 9.33 5.92 20.11
N GLY A 120 9.61 6.37 18.87
CA GLY A 120 10.88 7.02 18.50
C GLY A 120 11.03 8.42 19.09
N THR A 121 12.26 8.92 19.10
CA THR A 121 12.53 10.33 19.40
C THR A 121 11.92 11.25 18.33
N ALA A 122 11.80 12.54 18.61
CA ALA A 122 11.28 13.51 17.64
C ALA A 122 12.10 13.51 16.32
N GLU A 123 13.43 13.39 16.42
CA GLU A 123 14.34 13.33 15.27
C GLU A 123 14.13 12.05 14.45
N GLU A 124 13.97 10.89 15.11
CA GLU A 124 13.71 9.61 14.45
C GLU A 124 12.37 9.64 13.73
N ASN A 125 11.32 10.16 14.37
CA ASN A 125 10.00 10.32 13.77
C ASN A 125 10.03 11.28 12.58
N LYS A 126 10.76 12.39 12.67
CA LYS A 126 10.93 13.34 11.57
C LYS A 126 11.67 12.72 10.38
N ALA A 127 12.73 11.95 10.63
CA ALA A 127 13.44 11.24 9.57
C ALA A 127 12.56 10.19 8.90
N LEU A 128 11.75 9.46 9.68
CA LEU A 128 10.78 8.47 9.17
C LEU A 128 9.70 9.16 8.31
N LEU A 129 9.13 10.27 8.77
CA LEU A 129 8.14 11.03 8.03
C LEU A 129 8.70 11.55 6.71
N THR A 130 9.92 12.12 6.71
CA THR A 130 10.59 12.56 5.48
C THR A 130 10.73 11.42 4.48
N LYS A 131 11.24 10.27 4.93
CA LYS A 131 11.37 9.07 4.09
C LYS A 131 10.02 8.61 3.54
N ASN A 132 8.97 8.62 4.36
CA ASN A 132 7.64 8.16 3.96
C ASN A 132 6.97 9.14 2.98
N ILE A 133 7.18 10.45 3.13
CA ILE A 133 6.75 11.48 2.17
C ILE A 133 7.38 11.21 0.79
N GLU A 134 8.70 11.01 0.74
CA GLU A 134 9.42 10.70 -0.49
C GLU A 134 8.95 9.39 -1.13
N THR A 135 8.72 8.37 -0.30
CA THR A 135 8.26 7.06 -0.77
C THR A 135 6.84 7.14 -1.33
N ALA A 136 5.94 7.86 -0.68
CA ALA A 136 4.58 8.10 -1.17
C ALA A 136 4.58 8.95 -2.45
N ALA A 137 5.48 9.94 -2.56
CA ALA A 137 5.66 10.71 -3.78
C ALA A 137 6.09 9.85 -4.96
N LYS A 138 7.05 8.93 -4.76
CA LYS A 138 7.46 7.96 -5.81
C LYS A 138 6.30 7.07 -6.25
N ALA A 139 5.49 6.59 -5.32
CA ALA A 139 4.32 5.78 -5.66
C ALA A 139 3.32 6.56 -6.53
N LEU A 140 3.08 7.82 -6.20
CA LEU A 140 2.17 8.68 -6.96
C LEU A 140 2.73 9.00 -8.35
N GLU A 141 4.03 9.31 -8.47
CA GLU A 141 4.72 9.60 -9.73
C GLU A 141 4.67 8.40 -10.70
N LEU A 142 4.76 7.17 -10.20
CA LEU A 142 4.63 5.97 -11.03
C LEU A 142 3.26 5.86 -11.69
N LEU A 143 2.18 6.27 -11.01
CA LEU A 143 0.81 6.21 -11.51
C LEU A 143 0.45 7.45 -12.34
N ALA A 144 0.84 8.61 -11.88
CA ALA A 144 0.46 9.90 -12.45
C ALA A 144 1.65 10.88 -12.36
N PRO A 145 2.59 10.86 -13.33
CA PRO A 145 3.74 11.76 -13.35
C PRO A 145 3.36 13.24 -13.41
N SER A 146 2.13 13.57 -13.82
CA SER A 146 1.59 14.91 -13.71
C SER A 146 0.11 14.88 -13.29
N THR A 147 -0.38 15.98 -12.71
CA THR A 147 -1.80 16.11 -12.33
C THR A 147 -2.76 16.03 -13.51
N SER A 148 -2.31 16.40 -14.72
CA SER A 148 -3.09 16.27 -15.96
C SER A 148 -3.29 14.81 -16.37
N ASP A 149 -2.40 13.91 -15.96
CA ASP A 149 -2.44 12.51 -16.35
C ASP A 149 -3.51 11.73 -15.57
N ILE A 150 -3.90 12.21 -14.38
CA ILE A 150 -4.91 11.55 -13.54
C ILE A 150 -6.22 11.34 -14.30
N ALA A 151 -6.66 12.34 -15.07
CA ALA A 151 -7.91 12.23 -15.82
C ALA A 151 -7.88 11.19 -16.95
N SER A 152 -6.69 10.79 -17.40
CA SER A 152 -6.48 9.78 -18.46
C SER A 152 -6.34 8.35 -17.91
N LEU A 153 -6.21 8.20 -16.60
CA LEU A 153 -6.09 6.89 -15.95
C LEU A 153 -7.42 6.13 -15.94
N SER A 154 -7.36 4.80 -15.81
CA SER A 154 -8.54 4.01 -15.50
C SER A 154 -9.14 4.40 -14.13
N GLU A 155 -10.42 4.15 -13.91
CA GLU A 155 -11.10 4.46 -12.64
C GLU A 155 -10.36 3.86 -11.42
N GLU A 156 -9.86 2.61 -11.56
CA GLU A 156 -9.07 1.96 -10.52
C GLU A 156 -7.76 2.70 -10.25
N ALA A 157 -7.05 3.12 -11.29
CA ALA A 157 -5.80 3.85 -11.15
C ALA A 157 -6.02 5.27 -10.61
N GLN A 158 -7.13 5.92 -10.97
CA GLN A 158 -7.54 7.20 -10.39
C GLN A 158 -7.82 7.07 -8.89
N PHE A 159 -8.53 6.00 -8.48
CA PHE A 159 -8.77 5.71 -7.06
C PHE A 159 -7.45 5.49 -6.30
N GLN A 160 -6.53 4.69 -6.86
CA GLN A 160 -5.22 4.45 -6.25
C GLN A 160 -4.41 5.74 -6.15
N ALA A 161 -4.36 6.56 -7.20
CA ALA A 161 -3.66 7.85 -7.18
C ALA A 161 -4.25 8.79 -6.12
N GLY A 162 -5.57 8.87 -6.01
CA GLY A 162 -6.26 9.64 -4.98
C GLY A 162 -5.91 9.16 -3.56
N LEU A 163 -5.92 7.85 -3.35
CA LEU A 163 -5.54 7.25 -2.07
C LEU A 163 -4.08 7.58 -1.70
N TYR A 164 -3.14 7.45 -2.66
CA TYR A 164 -1.72 7.73 -2.41
C TYR A 164 -1.45 9.22 -2.18
N ALA A 165 -2.18 10.10 -2.87
CA ALA A 165 -2.14 11.53 -2.60
C ALA A 165 -2.66 11.87 -1.19
N ALA A 166 -3.72 11.20 -0.74
CA ALA A 166 -4.21 11.35 0.63
C ALA A 166 -3.18 10.87 1.67
N VAL A 167 -2.55 9.72 1.45
CA VAL A 167 -1.46 9.21 2.30
C VAL A 167 -0.31 10.20 2.38
N GLN A 168 0.15 10.71 1.24
CA GLN A 168 1.21 11.71 1.20
C GLN A 168 0.81 12.99 1.95
N THR A 169 -0.43 13.46 1.77
CA THR A 169 -0.94 14.65 2.46
C THR A 169 -0.95 14.45 3.97
N ILE A 170 -1.32 13.26 4.46
CA ILE A 170 -1.31 12.93 5.88
C ILE A 170 0.12 12.99 6.42
N TYR A 171 1.10 12.41 5.74
CA TYR A 171 2.51 12.47 6.15
C TYR A 171 3.04 13.90 6.18
N ILE A 172 2.73 14.72 5.15
CA ILE A 172 3.14 16.14 5.09
C ILE A 172 2.50 16.92 6.24
N THR A 173 1.21 16.69 6.50
CA THR A 173 0.50 17.36 7.59
C THR A 173 1.13 17.03 8.93
N GLU A 174 1.40 15.76 9.21
CA GLU A 174 2.05 15.35 10.46
C GLU A 174 3.47 15.92 10.59
N PHE A 175 4.23 15.92 9.49
CA PHE A 175 5.56 16.52 9.45
C PHE A 175 5.54 18.04 9.80
N ILE A 176 4.52 18.77 9.32
CA ILE A 176 4.35 20.20 9.62
C ILE A 176 3.91 20.41 11.07
N LEU A 177 2.98 19.58 11.54
CA LEU A 177 2.38 19.73 12.87
C LEU A 177 3.26 19.19 14.00
N GLU A 178 4.23 18.34 13.68
CA GLU A 178 5.14 17.72 14.66
C GLU A 178 4.37 17.01 15.80
N GLY A 179 3.30 16.31 15.48
CA GLY A 179 2.45 15.60 16.44
C GLY A 179 1.51 16.48 17.25
N GLN A 180 1.38 17.76 16.92
CA GLN A 180 0.48 18.66 17.64
C GLN A 180 -0.90 18.72 16.97
N ASP A 181 -1.93 18.74 17.79
CA ASP A 181 -3.29 18.97 17.34
C ASP A 181 -3.43 20.37 16.72
N PRO A 182 -3.75 20.51 15.41
CA PRO A 182 -3.92 21.81 14.75
C PRO A 182 -5.00 22.67 15.40
N ALA A 183 -5.98 22.08 16.07
CA ALA A 183 -7.00 22.86 16.80
C ALA A 183 -6.38 23.67 17.96
N THR A 184 -5.19 23.29 18.43
CA THR A 184 -4.44 23.99 19.47
C THR A 184 -3.48 25.05 18.93
N LEU A 185 -3.27 25.10 17.61
CA LEU A 185 -2.35 25.99 16.94
C LEU A 185 -3.10 27.20 16.36
N ASN A 186 -2.52 28.38 16.50
CA ASN A 186 -2.99 29.55 15.78
C ASN A 186 -2.35 29.63 14.38
N GLU A 187 -2.94 30.47 13.51
CA GLU A 187 -2.50 30.66 12.13
C GLU A 187 -0.99 31.03 12.02
N THR A 188 -0.49 31.87 12.92
CA THR A 188 0.91 32.26 12.94
C THR A 188 1.82 31.08 13.24
N GLN A 189 1.44 30.22 14.18
CA GLN A 189 2.20 29.02 14.54
C GLN A 189 2.22 28.03 13.37
N ILE A 190 1.09 27.80 12.70
CA ILE A 190 1.02 26.94 11.53
C ILE A 190 1.90 27.51 10.40
N THR A 191 1.75 28.79 10.08
CA THR A 191 2.54 29.46 9.04
C THR A 191 4.06 29.40 9.34
N THR A 192 4.45 29.62 10.59
CA THR A 192 5.86 29.53 11.01
C THR A 192 6.39 28.13 10.80
N ARG A 193 5.65 27.08 11.17
CA ARG A 193 6.05 25.68 11.01
C ARG A 193 6.18 25.29 9.53
N VAL A 194 5.19 25.67 8.72
CA VAL A 194 5.25 25.47 7.26
C VAL A 194 6.54 26.09 6.72
N ASN A 195 6.81 27.37 7.01
CA ASN A 195 7.98 28.06 6.50
C ASN A 195 9.29 27.43 7.01
N THR A 196 9.36 27.05 8.29
CA THR A 196 10.57 26.45 8.87
C THR A 196 10.86 25.08 8.28
N ASN A 197 9.83 24.24 8.14
CA ASN A 197 10.02 22.84 7.69
C ASN A 197 10.22 22.74 6.17
N PHE A 198 9.62 23.63 5.37
CA PHE A 198 9.85 23.65 3.91
C PHE A 198 11.11 24.42 3.52
N ALA A 199 11.46 25.51 4.18
CA ALA A 199 12.69 26.26 3.88
C ALA A 199 13.97 25.50 4.27
N ALA A 200 13.89 24.55 5.21
CA ALA A 200 15.04 23.73 5.59
C ALA A 200 15.32 22.59 4.58
N ASN A 201 14.42 22.33 3.62
CA ASN A 201 14.53 21.24 2.65
C ASN A 201 14.53 21.71 1.19
N SER A 202 14.61 23.00 0.93
CA SER A 202 14.78 23.63 -0.40
C SER A 202 16.21 24.11 -0.60
#